data_ea940b1eaa1924757a965d13faa401f6
#
_entry.id   ea940b1eaa1924757a965d13faa401f6
#
_cell.length_a   1.000
_cell.length_b   1.000
_cell.length_c   1.000
_cell.angle_alpha   90.00
_cell.angle_beta   90.00
_cell.angle_gamma   90.00
#
_symmetry.space_group_name_H-M   'P 1'
#
loop_
_entity.id
_entity.type
_entity.pdbx_description
1 polymer ?
#
loop_
_entity_poly.entity_id
_entity_poly.type
_entity_poly.pdbx_seq_one_letter_code
_entity_poly.pdbx_strand_id
1 'polypeptide(L)'
;MNFLEPTLEDKFILTCCALEHNDRHHEVMDSIDASFDWEYFAAEGNRQAVNPWMYKQIKKNDKLKSLVPENIYTTLQNEYYYTLNRNTKIFKELENILKILNDEGIDVIL
;
A
#
# COMPACT_ATOMS: atom_id res chain seq x y z
N MET A 1 19.70 -13.19 15.53
CA MET A 1 18.53 -12.58 14.90
C MET A 1 17.47 -13.67 14.64
N ASN A 2 16.29 -13.47 15.13
CA ASN A 2 15.19 -14.43 14.93
C ASN A 2 14.35 -13.97 13.73
N PHE A 3 14.47 -14.67 12.61
CA PHE A 3 13.75 -14.35 11.37
C PHE A 3 12.24 -14.59 11.46
N LEU A 4 11.79 -15.29 12.50
CA LEU A 4 10.38 -15.62 12.69
C LEU A 4 9.64 -14.54 13.50
N GLU A 5 10.36 -13.63 14.15
CA GLU A 5 9.75 -12.54 14.92
C GLU A 5 9.66 -11.27 14.08
N PRO A 6 8.44 -10.79 13.81
CA PRO A 6 8.26 -9.52 13.11
C PRO A 6 8.75 -8.35 13.95
N THR A 7 9.36 -7.38 13.32
CA THR A 7 9.77 -6.13 13.97
C THR A 7 8.54 -5.25 14.25
N LEU A 8 8.71 -4.18 15.01
CA LEU A 8 7.63 -3.21 15.21
C LEU A 8 7.19 -2.58 13.88
N GLU A 9 8.14 -2.33 12.99
CA GLU A 9 7.88 -1.81 11.65
C GLU A 9 7.00 -2.76 10.84
N ASP A 10 7.31 -4.07 10.87
CA ASP A 10 6.50 -5.09 10.19
C ASP A 10 5.09 -5.15 10.77
N LYS A 11 4.96 -5.08 12.09
CA LYS A 11 3.65 -5.06 12.77
C LYS A 11 2.84 -3.83 12.38
N PHE A 12 3.49 -2.68 12.23
CA PHE A 12 2.81 -1.46 11.81
C PHE A 12 2.36 -1.52 10.35
N ILE A 13 3.15 -2.15 9.47
CA ILE A 13 2.71 -2.42 8.09
C ILE A 13 1.42 -3.22 8.10
N LEU A 14 1.36 -4.30 8.88
CA LEU A 14 0.16 -5.12 9.01
C LEU A 14 -1.01 -4.32 9.59
N THR A 15 -0.75 -3.46 10.56
CA THR A 15 -1.75 -2.58 11.16
C THR A 15 -2.34 -1.62 10.13
N CYS A 16 -1.48 -1.01 9.30
CA CYS A 16 -1.92 -0.11 8.23
C CYS A 16 -2.70 -0.83 7.13
N CYS A 17 -2.44 -2.11 6.91
CA CYS A 17 -3.15 -2.90 5.90
C CYS A 17 -4.47 -3.48 6.41
N ALA A 18 -4.71 -3.48 7.71
CA ALA A 18 -5.92 -4.04 8.30
C ALA A 18 -7.15 -3.17 8.02
N LEU A 19 -8.26 -3.82 7.68
CA LEU A 19 -9.53 -3.11 7.43
C LEU A 19 -10.16 -2.63 8.73
N GLU A 20 -9.98 -3.36 9.82
CA GLU A 20 -10.47 -3.03 11.14
C GLU A 20 -9.35 -3.15 12.16
N HIS A 21 -9.36 -2.31 13.17
CA HIS A 21 -8.34 -2.30 14.20
C HIS A 21 -8.88 -2.89 15.51
N ASN A 22 -8.12 -3.83 16.06
CA ASN A 22 -8.36 -4.42 17.37
C ASN A 22 -7.35 -3.87 18.39
N ASP A 23 -7.40 -4.41 19.63
CA ASP A 23 -6.52 -3.95 20.71
C ASP A 23 -5.03 -4.12 20.39
N ARG A 24 -4.66 -5.20 19.68
CA ARG A 24 -3.27 -5.42 19.26
C ARG A 24 -2.79 -4.35 18.30
N HIS A 25 -3.64 -3.94 17.37
CA HIS A 25 -3.31 -2.86 16.44
C HIS A 25 -3.10 -1.55 17.18
N HIS A 26 -3.94 -1.24 18.17
CA HIS A 26 -3.78 -0.05 19.00
C HIS A 26 -2.51 -0.09 19.83
N GLU A 27 -2.13 -1.25 20.37
CA GLU A 27 -0.86 -1.44 21.08
C GLU A 27 0.34 -1.14 20.17
N VAL A 28 0.30 -1.61 18.91
CA VAL A 28 1.34 -1.34 17.93
C VAL A 28 1.44 0.16 17.66
N MET A 29 0.31 0.85 17.45
CA MET A 29 0.29 2.29 17.23
C MET A 29 0.88 3.05 18.42
N ASP A 30 0.55 2.64 19.63
CA ASP A 30 1.02 3.29 20.87
C ASP A 30 2.50 3.02 21.15
N SER A 31 3.08 2.00 20.53
CA SER A 31 4.48 1.62 20.69
C SER A 31 5.43 2.37 19.76
N ILE A 32 4.91 3.15 18.82
CA ILE A 32 5.74 3.90 17.88
C ILE A 32 6.39 5.08 18.58
N ASP A 33 7.70 5.16 18.49
CA ASP A 33 8.51 6.22 19.12
C ASP A 33 9.58 6.71 18.14
N ALA A 34 10.53 7.53 18.67
CA ALA A 34 11.61 8.09 17.87
C ALA A 34 12.58 7.05 17.29
N SER A 35 12.58 5.82 17.83
CA SER A 35 13.44 4.73 17.36
C SER A 35 12.85 3.97 16.18
N PHE A 36 11.59 4.26 15.79
CA PHE A 36 10.91 3.59 14.68
C PHE A 36 11.64 3.90 13.37
N ASP A 37 11.94 2.86 12.61
CA ASP A 37 12.66 2.98 11.33
C ASP A 37 11.68 3.19 10.18
N TRP A 38 11.39 4.45 9.89
CA TRP A 38 10.46 4.83 8.83
C TRP A 38 10.97 4.51 7.43
N GLU A 39 12.30 4.54 7.23
CA GLU A 39 12.88 4.16 5.95
C GLU A 39 12.67 2.68 5.66
N TYR A 40 12.90 1.83 6.67
CA TYR A 40 12.60 0.40 6.55
C TYR A 40 11.12 0.17 6.29
N PHE A 41 10.25 0.86 7.02
CA PHE A 41 8.79 0.76 6.84
C PHE A 41 8.38 1.01 5.39
N ALA A 42 8.84 2.12 4.81
CA ALA A 42 8.50 2.47 3.43
C ALA A 42 9.14 1.52 2.42
N ALA A 43 10.40 1.13 2.62
CA ALA A 43 11.12 0.22 1.72
C ALA A 43 10.51 -1.19 1.74
N GLU A 44 10.16 -1.69 2.92
CA GLU A 44 9.54 -3.01 3.06
C GLU A 44 8.14 -3.03 2.47
N GLY A 45 7.36 -1.96 2.69
CA GLY A 45 6.05 -1.82 2.07
C GLY A 45 6.13 -1.77 0.53
N ASN A 46 7.17 -1.14 -0.01
CA ASN A 46 7.41 -1.14 -1.44
C ASN A 46 7.79 -2.55 -1.94
N ARG A 47 8.67 -3.22 -1.23
CA ARG A 47 9.09 -4.59 -1.56
C ARG A 47 7.90 -5.56 -1.59
N GLN A 48 6.97 -5.41 -0.66
CA GLN A 48 5.74 -6.23 -0.58
C GLN A 48 4.62 -5.71 -1.49
N ALA A 49 4.84 -4.59 -2.18
CA ALA A 49 3.85 -3.95 -3.06
C ALA A 49 2.55 -3.54 -2.35
N VAL A 50 2.63 -3.19 -1.06
CA VAL A 50 1.45 -2.79 -0.26
C VAL A 50 1.36 -1.29 -0.01
N ASN A 51 2.38 -0.50 -0.39
CA ASN A 51 2.36 0.95 -0.15
C ASN A 51 1.15 1.67 -0.74
N PRO A 52 0.68 1.37 -1.97
CA PRO A 52 -0.54 2.00 -2.48
C PRO A 52 -1.77 1.70 -1.62
N TRP A 53 -1.89 0.48 -1.13
CA TRP A 53 -2.98 0.10 -0.23
C TRP A 53 -2.85 0.79 1.12
N MET A 54 -1.65 0.82 1.70
CA MET A 54 -1.38 1.50 2.96
C MET A 54 -1.71 2.99 2.87
N TYR A 55 -1.36 3.65 1.76
CA TYR A 55 -1.70 5.06 1.56
C TYR A 55 -3.20 5.29 1.67
N LYS A 56 -4.01 4.47 1.01
CA LYS A 56 -5.48 4.57 1.07
C LYS A 56 -5.99 4.41 2.50
N GLN A 57 -5.47 3.44 3.24
CA GLN A 57 -5.90 3.18 4.61
C GLN A 57 -5.47 4.29 5.58
N ILE A 58 -4.23 4.76 5.45
CA ILE A 58 -3.70 5.86 6.28
C ILE A 58 -4.49 7.14 6.01
N LYS A 59 -4.81 7.43 4.77
CA LYS A 59 -5.58 8.63 4.39
C LYS A 59 -6.96 8.66 5.05
N LYS A 60 -7.58 7.50 5.24
CA LYS A 60 -8.91 7.37 5.84
C LYS A 60 -8.90 7.40 7.36
N ASN A 61 -7.75 7.18 7.98
CA ASN A 61 -7.64 7.00 9.43
C ASN A 61 -6.78 8.11 10.02
N ASP A 62 -7.40 9.04 10.73
CA ASP A 62 -6.72 10.21 11.30
C ASP A 62 -5.62 9.82 12.27
N LYS A 63 -5.80 8.76 13.05
CA LYS A 63 -4.79 8.30 14.00
C LYS A 63 -3.55 7.78 13.28
N LEU A 64 -3.72 6.96 12.24
CA LEU A 64 -2.62 6.47 11.42
C LEU A 64 -1.90 7.64 10.73
N LYS A 65 -2.66 8.56 10.16
CA LYS A 65 -2.11 9.72 9.47
C LYS A 65 -1.28 10.58 10.40
N SER A 66 -1.71 10.74 11.65
CA SER A 66 -0.99 11.54 12.66
C SER A 66 0.32 10.90 13.08
N LEU A 67 0.45 9.58 12.99
CA LEU A 67 1.65 8.84 13.37
C LEU A 67 2.72 8.85 12.27
N VAL A 68 2.31 8.88 11.01
CA VAL A 68 3.21 8.77 9.87
C VAL A 68 3.83 10.13 9.56
N PRO A 69 5.18 10.24 9.51
CA PRO A 69 5.82 11.51 9.12
C PRO A 69 5.41 11.95 7.73
N GLU A 70 5.37 13.27 7.52
CA GLU A 70 4.91 13.84 6.25
C GLU A 70 5.73 13.36 5.05
N ASN A 71 7.05 13.27 5.19
CA ASN A 71 7.92 12.77 4.12
C ASN A 71 7.62 11.32 3.73
N ILE A 72 7.30 10.49 4.70
CA ILE A 72 6.92 9.10 4.46
C ILE A 72 5.53 9.04 3.83
N TYR A 73 4.58 9.82 4.34
CA TYR A 73 3.24 9.91 3.76
C TYR A 73 3.32 10.34 2.29
N THR A 74 4.15 11.33 1.97
CA THR A 74 4.36 11.78 0.59
C THR A 74 4.95 10.68 -0.30
N THR A 75 5.89 9.89 0.23
CA THR A 75 6.47 8.75 -0.48
C THR A 75 5.39 7.72 -0.84
N LEU A 76 4.53 7.35 0.12
CA LEU A 76 3.43 6.42 -0.12
C LEU A 76 2.42 7.00 -1.11
N GLN A 77 2.13 8.28 -1.02
CA GLN A 77 1.23 8.99 -1.94
C GLN A 77 1.75 8.94 -3.37
N ASN A 78 3.04 9.21 -3.57
CA ASN A 78 3.66 9.18 -4.89
C ASN A 78 3.61 7.77 -5.51
N GLU A 79 3.85 6.73 -4.71
CA GLU A 79 3.75 5.35 -5.17
C GLU A 79 2.30 4.98 -5.54
N TYR A 80 1.34 5.47 -4.78
CA TYR A 80 -0.09 5.27 -5.07
C TYR A 80 -0.45 5.86 -6.44
N TYR A 81 -0.09 7.11 -6.69
CA TYR A 81 -0.43 7.77 -7.95
C TYR A 81 0.34 7.18 -9.13
N TYR A 82 1.58 6.77 -8.92
CA TYR A 82 2.34 6.07 -9.95
C TYR A 82 1.65 4.77 -10.36
N THR A 83 1.24 3.98 -9.39
CA THR A 83 0.55 2.71 -9.61
C THR A 83 -0.80 2.93 -10.30
N LEU A 84 -1.55 3.95 -9.88
CA LEU A 84 -2.84 4.29 -10.48
C LEU A 84 -2.67 4.67 -11.96
N ASN A 85 -1.69 5.51 -12.27
CA ASN A 85 -1.41 5.91 -13.66
C ASN A 85 -1.00 4.73 -14.53
N ARG A 86 -0.16 3.85 -14.00
CA ARG A 86 0.28 2.64 -14.68
C ARG A 86 -0.91 1.72 -14.98
N ASN A 87 -1.77 1.50 -14.00
CA ASN A 87 -2.94 0.66 -14.16
C ASN A 87 -3.92 1.26 -15.18
N THR A 88 -4.11 2.57 -15.18
CA THR A 88 -4.96 3.26 -16.16
C THR A 88 -4.45 3.03 -17.58
N LYS A 89 -3.14 3.12 -17.81
CA LYS A 89 -2.55 2.84 -19.12
C LYS A 89 -2.75 1.39 -19.54
N ILE A 90 -2.55 0.45 -18.63
CA ILE A 90 -2.74 -0.98 -18.89
C ILE A 90 -4.18 -1.26 -19.28
N PHE A 91 -5.16 -0.68 -18.57
CA PHE A 91 -6.56 -0.86 -18.88
C PHE A 91 -6.95 -0.27 -20.24
N LYS A 92 -6.39 0.90 -20.59
CA LYS A 92 -6.61 1.49 -21.91
C LYS A 92 -6.06 0.62 -23.05
N GLU A 93 -4.86 0.09 -22.85
CA GLU A 93 -4.25 -0.82 -23.84
C GLU A 93 -5.07 -2.10 -23.97
N LEU A 94 -5.57 -2.64 -22.86
CA LEU A 94 -6.43 -3.82 -22.87
C LEU A 94 -7.73 -3.54 -23.61
N GLU A 95 -8.38 -2.41 -23.36
CA GLU A 95 -9.59 -2.00 -24.08
C GLU A 95 -9.36 -1.95 -25.58
N ASN A 96 -8.24 -1.37 -26.00
CA ASN A 96 -7.89 -1.29 -27.42
C ASN A 96 -7.69 -2.68 -28.04
N ILE A 97 -7.01 -3.58 -27.34
CA ILE A 97 -6.79 -4.95 -27.78
C ILE A 97 -8.12 -5.69 -27.91
N LEU A 98 -8.99 -5.57 -26.90
CA LEU A 98 -10.30 -6.21 -26.89
C LEU A 98 -11.18 -5.69 -28.04
N LYS A 99 -11.12 -4.39 -28.32
CA LYS A 99 -11.85 -3.78 -29.43
C LYS A 99 -11.38 -4.32 -30.78
N ILE A 100 -10.06 -4.41 -30.98
CA ILE A 100 -9.47 -4.96 -32.20
C ILE A 100 -9.90 -6.40 -32.39
N LEU A 101 -9.82 -7.22 -31.34
CA LEU A 101 -10.24 -8.64 -31.40
C LEU A 101 -11.71 -8.78 -31.72
N ASN A 102 -12.56 -7.93 -31.13
CA ASN A 102 -13.99 -7.93 -31.41
C ASN A 102 -14.29 -7.53 -32.85
N ASP A 103 -13.60 -6.52 -33.37
CA ASP A 103 -13.74 -6.07 -34.77
C ASP A 103 -13.30 -7.17 -35.75
N GLU A 104 -12.36 -8.03 -35.38
CA GLU A 104 -11.90 -9.19 -36.17
C GLU A 104 -12.81 -10.42 -35.98
N GLY A 105 -13.86 -10.31 -35.19
CA GLY A 105 -14.80 -11.40 -34.94
C GLY A 105 -14.28 -12.47 -33.98
N ILE A 106 -13.29 -12.14 -33.15
CA ILE A 106 -12.73 -13.06 -32.16
C ILE A 106 -13.38 -12.81 -30.81
N ASP A 107 -14.04 -13.85 -30.26
CA ASP A 107 -14.62 -13.77 -28.92
C ASP A 107 -13.55 -13.95 -27.88
N VAL A 108 -13.51 -13.02 -26.93
CA VAL A 108 -12.57 -13.08 -25.78
C VAL A 108 -13.39 -13.20 -24.50
N ILE A 109 -13.09 -14.23 -23.71
CA ILE A 109 -13.69 -14.43 -22.38
C ILE A 109 -12.70 -13.93 -21.34
N LEU A 110 -13.13 -12.95 -20.56
CA LEU A 110 -12.35 -12.42 -19.46
C LEU A 110 -12.85 -12.92 -18.12
#